data_72fddbfdb41ad316fde0b5e058d35456
#
_entry.id   72fddbfdb41ad316fde0b5e058d35456
#
_cell.length_a   1.000
_cell.length_b   1.000
_cell.length_c   1.000
_cell.angle_alpha   90.00
_cell.angle_beta   90.00
_cell.angle_gamma   90.00
#
_symmetry.space_group_name_H-M   'P 1'
#
loop_
_entity.id
_entity.type
_entity.pdbx_description
1 polymer ?
#
loop_
_entity_poly.entity_id
_entity_poly.type
_entity_poly.pdbx_seq_one_letter_code
_entity_poly.pdbx_strand_id
1 'polypeptide(L)'
;KVFLQSIGNTVKWTVVNLVVQLVAAMLLALALNQKLKGRSVYRTLILVPWAVPHAIAAMTFTFLYNANVGIINILAVKLGMITESVSWLGNVGSAFWCVILVAIWKGIPFQMIFILAALQGISRDVYESAEIDGASRWQCFWRITLPIIKEPLAISTVLNLIGIVSCFNTIWLMTKGGPLYSTEIVYTYAYRRAFIDHNFGTAAAASVVLFVFMAVFSGVYLKMVSEKE
;
A
#
# COMPACT_ATOMS: atom_id res chain seq x y z
N LYS A 1 20.13 -14.43 11.35
CA LYS A 1 19.92 -13.01 11.64
C LYS A 1 19.15 -12.32 10.52
N VAL A 2 19.60 -12.43 9.25
CA VAL A 2 18.94 -11.77 8.09
C VAL A 2 17.48 -12.19 7.94
N PHE A 3 17.13 -13.47 8.12
CA PHE A 3 15.75 -13.95 8.06
C PHE A 3 14.84 -13.29 9.11
N LEU A 4 15.29 -13.16 10.36
CA LEU A 4 14.53 -12.47 11.40
C LEU A 4 14.35 -10.99 11.09
N GLN A 5 15.36 -10.35 10.52
CA GLN A 5 15.26 -8.96 10.04
C GLN A 5 14.23 -8.85 8.90
N SER A 6 14.25 -9.78 7.94
CA SER A 6 13.27 -9.79 6.85
C SER A 6 11.84 -10.01 7.33
N ILE A 7 11.60 -10.80 8.39
CA ILE A 7 10.28 -10.93 9.03
C ILE A 7 9.86 -9.58 9.61
N GLY A 8 10.72 -8.92 10.40
CA GLY A 8 10.42 -7.60 10.96
C GLY A 8 10.13 -6.54 9.90
N ASN A 9 10.92 -6.55 8.83
CA ASN A 9 10.69 -5.67 7.69
C ASN A 9 9.37 -5.99 6.97
N THR A 10 9.02 -7.29 6.81
CA THR A 10 7.74 -7.70 6.20
C THR A 10 6.55 -7.20 7.00
N VAL A 11 6.60 -7.32 8.32
CA VAL A 11 5.54 -6.80 9.19
C VAL A 11 5.41 -5.28 9.05
N LYS A 12 6.51 -4.55 9.17
CA LYS A 12 6.52 -3.08 8.99
C LYS A 12 6.02 -2.68 7.61
N TRP A 13 6.53 -3.33 6.56
CA TRP A 13 6.11 -3.13 5.18
C TRP A 13 4.62 -3.30 5.01
N THR A 14 4.09 -4.41 5.51
CA THR A 14 2.68 -4.76 5.36
C THR A 14 1.78 -3.79 6.12
N VAL A 15 2.07 -3.55 7.41
CA VAL A 15 1.24 -2.68 8.25
C VAL A 15 1.22 -1.25 7.73
N VAL A 16 2.38 -0.68 7.43
CA VAL A 16 2.45 0.72 6.96
C VAL A 16 1.74 0.88 5.61
N ASN A 17 2.03 0.00 4.64
CA ASN A 17 1.36 0.07 3.34
C ASN A 17 -0.15 -0.11 3.48
N LEU A 18 -0.61 -1.13 4.22
CA LEU A 18 -2.02 -1.43 4.38
C LEU A 18 -2.78 -0.27 5.01
N VAL A 19 -2.29 0.25 6.14
CA VAL A 19 -2.95 1.34 6.87
C VAL A 19 -2.98 2.61 6.04
N VAL A 20 -1.84 3.03 5.48
CA VAL A 20 -1.77 4.29 4.74
C VAL A 20 -2.56 4.22 3.44
N GLN A 21 -2.48 3.10 2.71
CA GLN A 21 -3.27 2.92 1.48
C GLN A 21 -4.77 2.89 1.79
N LEU A 22 -5.20 2.19 2.84
CA LEU A 22 -6.61 2.11 3.23
C LEU A 22 -7.17 3.49 3.61
N VAL A 23 -6.46 4.23 4.46
CA VAL A 23 -6.89 5.57 4.90
C VAL A 23 -6.91 6.54 3.72
N ALA A 24 -5.85 6.61 2.94
CA ALA A 24 -5.79 7.50 1.78
C ALA A 24 -6.84 7.15 0.72
N ALA A 25 -7.04 5.87 0.43
CA ALA A 25 -8.05 5.39 -0.50
C ALA A 25 -9.47 5.70 -0.02
N MET A 26 -9.76 5.55 1.28
CA MET A 26 -11.05 5.91 1.88
C MET A 26 -11.34 7.40 1.72
N LEU A 27 -10.36 8.26 2.06
CA LEU A 27 -10.52 9.72 1.92
C LEU A 27 -10.76 10.13 0.46
N LEU A 28 -10.01 9.57 -0.48
CA LEU A 28 -10.19 9.82 -1.90
C LEU A 28 -11.54 9.29 -2.41
N ALA A 29 -11.95 8.11 -2.00
CA ALA A 29 -13.24 7.54 -2.39
C ALA A 29 -14.41 8.37 -1.87
N LEU A 30 -14.37 8.82 -0.61
CA LEU A 30 -15.38 9.70 -0.04
C LEU A 30 -15.45 11.05 -0.77
N ALA A 31 -14.29 11.64 -1.11
CA ALA A 31 -14.23 12.88 -1.89
C ALA A 31 -14.84 12.68 -3.29
N LEU A 32 -14.46 11.61 -3.99
CA LEU A 32 -14.95 11.29 -5.33
C LEU A 32 -16.41 10.76 -5.36
N ASN A 33 -16.98 10.38 -4.22
CA ASN A 33 -18.38 9.99 -4.13
C ASN A 33 -19.32 11.20 -4.12
N GLN A 34 -18.80 12.40 -3.85
CA GLN A 34 -19.57 13.64 -3.89
C GLN A 34 -19.87 14.07 -5.34
N LYS A 35 -20.82 14.98 -5.51
CA LYS A 35 -21.17 15.59 -6.82
C LYS A 35 -20.13 16.63 -7.24
N LEU A 36 -18.94 16.17 -7.67
CA LEU A 36 -17.87 17.05 -8.15
C LEU A 36 -17.94 17.25 -9.67
N LYS A 37 -17.78 18.48 -10.13
CA LYS A 37 -17.61 18.79 -11.56
C LYS A 37 -16.28 18.17 -12.03
N GLY A 38 -16.29 17.44 -13.15
CA GLY A 38 -15.07 16.81 -13.69
C GLY A 38 -14.63 15.52 -12.96
N ARG A 39 -15.49 14.88 -12.16
CA ARG A 39 -15.19 13.64 -11.40
C ARG A 39 -14.52 12.55 -12.23
N SER A 40 -14.89 12.41 -13.50
CA SER A 40 -14.28 11.44 -14.41
C SER A 40 -12.79 11.70 -14.61
N VAL A 41 -12.40 12.96 -14.81
CA VAL A 41 -10.99 13.36 -14.99
C VAL A 41 -10.18 13.04 -13.73
N TYR A 42 -10.67 13.41 -12.55
CA TYR A 42 -9.99 13.11 -11.30
C TYR A 42 -9.82 11.60 -11.07
N ARG A 43 -10.85 10.79 -11.37
CA ARG A 43 -10.75 9.32 -11.31
C ARG A 43 -9.64 8.80 -12.24
N THR A 44 -9.59 9.27 -13.47
CA THR A 44 -8.59 8.86 -14.45
C THR A 44 -7.18 9.22 -13.98
N LEU A 45 -6.97 10.44 -13.50
CA LEU A 45 -5.66 10.88 -13.00
C LEU A 45 -5.19 10.08 -11.78
N ILE A 46 -6.10 9.78 -10.84
CA ILE A 46 -5.77 8.97 -9.66
C ILE A 46 -5.43 7.52 -10.07
N LEU A 47 -5.95 7.02 -11.18
CA LEU A 47 -5.67 5.67 -11.67
C LEU A 47 -4.31 5.52 -12.36
N VAL A 48 -3.68 6.60 -12.79
CA VAL A 48 -2.38 6.56 -13.49
C VAL A 48 -1.33 5.76 -12.73
N PRO A 49 -1.12 5.93 -11.41
CA PRO A 49 -0.12 5.15 -10.67
C PRO A 49 -0.33 3.64 -10.78
N TRP A 50 -1.56 3.18 -10.75
CA TRP A 50 -1.89 1.76 -10.84
C TRP A 50 -1.66 1.21 -12.24
N ALA A 51 -1.95 1.99 -13.28
CA ALA A 51 -1.76 1.60 -14.68
C ALA A 51 -0.29 1.46 -15.08
N VAL A 52 0.64 2.18 -14.43
CA VAL A 52 2.08 2.09 -14.71
C VAL A 52 2.62 0.71 -14.30
N PRO A 53 3.33 -0.03 -15.18
CA PRO A 53 3.98 -1.29 -14.81
C PRO A 53 4.92 -1.12 -13.60
N HIS A 54 4.94 -2.11 -12.70
CA HIS A 54 5.76 -2.04 -11.47
C HIS A 54 7.24 -1.79 -11.75
N ALA A 55 7.79 -2.42 -12.79
CA ALA A 55 9.19 -2.24 -13.16
C ALA A 55 9.49 -0.80 -13.60
N ILE A 56 8.62 -0.22 -14.44
CA ILE A 56 8.77 1.16 -14.91
C ILE A 56 8.69 2.13 -13.73
N ALA A 57 7.70 1.96 -12.84
CA ALA A 57 7.58 2.78 -11.64
C ALA A 57 8.85 2.70 -10.77
N ALA A 58 9.33 1.48 -10.48
CA ALA A 58 10.53 1.28 -9.67
C ALA A 58 11.77 1.97 -10.29
N MET A 59 11.99 1.80 -11.59
CA MET A 59 13.12 2.43 -12.30
C MET A 59 13.00 3.96 -12.31
N THR A 60 11.81 4.50 -12.57
CA THR A 60 11.55 5.94 -12.55
C THR A 60 11.83 6.53 -11.17
N PHE A 61 11.31 5.92 -10.11
CA PHE A 61 11.56 6.40 -8.76
C PHE A 61 13.01 6.24 -8.33
N THR A 62 13.72 5.18 -8.77
CA THR A 62 15.16 5.06 -8.53
C THR A 62 15.92 6.24 -9.15
N PHE A 63 15.53 6.67 -10.35
CA PHE A 63 16.10 7.86 -10.98
C PHE A 63 15.72 9.15 -10.24
N LEU A 64 14.46 9.30 -9.82
CA LEU A 64 14.01 10.47 -9.04
C LEU A 64 14.72 10.60 -7.69
N TYR A 65 15.08 9.47 -7.04
CA TYR A 65 15.84 9.43 -5.78
C TYR A 65 17.36 9.48 -5.97
N ASN A 66 17.86 9.58 -7.22
CA ASN A 66 19.31 9.62 -7.47
C ASN A 66 19.96 10.82 -6.77
N ALA A 67 21.11 10.58 -6.11
CA ALA A 67 21.79 11.61 -5.33
C ALA A 67 22.26 12.79 -6.19
N ASN A 68 22.71 12.53 -7.42
CA ASN A 68 23.37 13.55 -8.25
C ASN A 68 22.40 14.30 -9.18
N VAL A 69 21.46 13.58 -9.78
CA VAL A 69 20.57 14.10 -10.84
C VAL A 69 19.08 13.99 -10.51
N GLY A 70 18.73 13.41 -9.35
CA GLY A 70 17.35 13.18 -8.97
C GLY A 70 16.62 14.47 -8.61
N ILE A 71 15.44 14.65 -9.20
CA ILE A 71 14.62 15.86 -8.98
C ILE A 71 14.24 16.05 -7.52
N ILE A 72 14.11 14.96 -6.75
CA ILE A 72 13.76 15.01 -5.32
C ILE A 72 14.85 15.75 -4.54
N ASN A 73 16.14 15.46 -4.77
CA ASN A 73 17.25 16.20 -4.15
C ASN A 73 17.27 17.67 -4.61
N ILE A 74 17.12 17.90 -5.91
CA ILE A 74 17.13 19.26 -6.46
C ILE A 74 16.04 20.13 -5.80
N LEU A 75 14.83 19.60 -5.69
CA LEU A 75 13.72 20.32 -5.05
C LEU A 75 13.93 20.47 -3.54
N ALA A 76 14.40 19.44 -2.84
CA ALA A 76 14.62 19.48 -1.40
C ALA A 76 15.71 20.50 -1.01
N VAL A 77 16.79 20.61 -1.80
CA VAL A 77 17.81 21.66 -1.61
C VAL A 77 17.25 23.04 -1.91
N LYS A 78 16.54 23.22 -3.03
CA LYS A 78 15.94 24.51 -3.41
C LYS A 78 14.92 25.02 -2.39
N LEU A 79 14.18 24.12 -1.74
CA LEU A 79 13.20 24.46 -0.71
C LEU A 79 13.84 24.61 0.68
N GLY A 80 15.16 24.45 0.80
CA GLY A 80 15.88 24.54 2.08
C GLY A 80 15.57 23.39 3.06
N MET A 81 15.00 22.29 2.59
CA MET A 81 14.67 21.12 3.42
C MET A 81 15.90 20.30 3.77
N ILE A 82 16.90 20.31 2.88
CA ILE A 82 18.22 19.68 3.08
C ILE A 82 19.30 20.64 2.59
N THR A 83 20.47 20.57 3.19
CA THR A 83 21.63 21.42 2.83
C THR A 83 22.47 20.81 1.71
N GLU A 84 22.54 19.47 1.65
CA GLU A 84 23.32 18.73 0.68
C GLU A 84 22.52 17.57 0.11
N SER A 85 22.92 17.07 -1.06
CA SER A 85 22.29 15.92 -1.71
C SER A 85 22.39 14.65 -0.88
N VAL A 86 21.29 13.97 -0.68
CA VAL A 86 21.17 12.75 0.12
C VAL A 86 21.10 11.52 -0.80
N SER A 87 21.85 10.48 -0.48
CA SER A 87 21.68 9.16 -1.11
C SER A 87 20.51 8.41 -0.46
N TRP A 88 19.29 8.73 -0.90
CA TRP A 88 18.05 8.22 -0.32
C TRP A 88 17.99 6.69 -0.27
N LEU A 89 18.34 6.03 -1.37
CA LEU A 89 18.30 4.56 -1.48
C LEU A 89 19.59 3.88 -0.98
N GLY A 90 20.67 4.65 -0.82
CA GLY A 90 21.95 4.15 -0.29
C GLY A 90 22.05 4.23 1.24
N ASN A 91 21.13 4.90 1.92
CA ASN A 91 21.14 5.06 3.37
C ASN A 91 20.15 4.09 4.02
N VAL A 92 20.61 3.35 5.05
CA VAL A 92 19.81 2.36 5.80
C VAL A 92 18.55 2.97 6.41
N GLY A 93 18.61 4.22 6.85
CA GLY A 93 17.48 4.90 7.50
C GLY A 93 16.39 5.35 6.53
N SER A 94 16.74 5.74 5.30
CA SER A 94 15.79 6.30 4.32
C SER A 94 15.32 5.29 3.28
N ALA A 95 16.15 4.32 2.88
CA ALA A 95 15.87 3.42 1.77
C ALA A 95 14.52 2.69 1.93
N PHE A 96 14.22 2.18 3.12
CA PHE A 96 12.97 1.47 3.40
C PHE A 96 11.74 2.34 3.20
N TRP A 97 11.80 3.59 3.69
CA TRP A 97 10.70 4.54 3.56
C TRP A 97 10.49 5.01 2.12
N CYS A 98 11.58 5.20 1.37
CA CYS A 98 11.50 5.54 -0.06
C CYS A 98 10.77 4.45 -0.85
N VAL A 99 11.09 3.18 -0.59
CA VAL A 99 10.43 2.05 -1.26
C VAL A 99 8.97 1.93 -0.83
N ILE A 100 8.66 2.14 0.46
CA ILE A 100 7.28 2.19 0.99
C ILE A 100 6.46 3.27 0.29
N LEU A 101 6.98 4.49 0.15
CA LEU A 101 6.27 5.59 -0.51
C LEU A 101 5.87 5.25 -1.95
N VAL A 102 6.74 4.59 -2.70
CA VAL A 102 6.43 4.13 -4.05
C VAL A 102 5.31 3.08 -4.06
N ALA A 103 5.36 2.13 -3.12
CA ALA A 103 4.34 1.11 -3.00
C ALA A 103 2.98 1.69 -2.58
N ILE A 104 2.96 2.66 -1.66
CA ILE A 104 1.75 3.39 -1.25
C ILE A 104 1.16 4.13 -2.45
N TRP A 105 1.96 4.91 -3.17
CA TRP A 105 1.53 5.65 -4.35
C TRP A 105 0.89 4.74 -5.40
N LYS A 106 1.45 3.54 -5.63
CA LYS A 106 0.89 2.56 -6.56
C LYS A 106 -0.37 1.87 -6.07
N GLY A 107 -0.47 1.61 -4.76
CA GLY A 107 -1.54 0.80 -4.19
C GLY A 107 -2.83 1.57 -3.93
N ILE A 108 -2.76 2.87 -3.64
CA ILE A 108 -3.92 3.71 -3.32
C ILE A 108 -5.04 3.61 -4.36
N PRO A 109 -4.78 3.71 -5.69
CA PRO A 109 -5.85 3.72 -6.68
C PRO A 109 -6.68 2.44 -6.70
N PHE A 110 -6.03 1.28 -6.56
CA PHE A 110 -6.70 -0.01 -6.52
C PHE A 110 -7.71 -0.06 -5.35
N GLN A 111 -7.25 0.24 -4.15
CA GLN A 111 -8.10 0.24 -2.96
C GLN A 111 -9.22 1.28 -3.06
N MET A 112 -8.91 2.47 -3.61
CA MET A 112 -9.88 3.56 -3.80
C MET A 112 -11.05 3.16 -4.71
N ILE A 113 -10.79 2.44 -5.81
CA ILE A 113 -11.85 1.99 -6.72
C ILE A 113 -12.82 1.04 -6.01
N PHE A 114 -12.32 0.07 -5.26
CA PHE A 114 -13.17 -0.89 -4.54
C PHE A 114 -14.04 -0.18 -3.51
N ILE A 115 -13.45 0.73 -2.72
CA ILE A 115 -14.20 1.52 -1.74
C ILE A 115 -15.23 2.40 -2.43
N LEU A 116 -14.85 3.07 -3.53
CA LEU A 116 -15.77 3.95 -4.25
C LEU A 116 -16.94 3.18 -4.87
N ALA A 117 -16.70 1.99 -5.39
CA ALA A 117 -17.76 1.12 -5.90
C ALA A 117 -18.74 0.71 -4.78
N ALA A 118 -18.21 0.32 -3.62
CA ALA A 118 -19.02 -0.01 -2.46
C ALA A 118 -19.87 1.19 -1.96
N LEU A 119 -19.27 2.38 -1.90
CA LEU A 119 -19.98 3.61 -1.54
C LEU A 119 -21.10 3.98 -2.52
N GLN A 120 -20.91 3.70 -3.81
CA GLN A 120 -21.93 3.96 -4.85
C GLN A 120 -23.08 2.96 -4.83
N GLY A 121 -22.91 1.82 -4.18
CA GLY A 121 -23.98 0.85 -3.94
C GLY A 121 -24.97 1.25 -2.84
N ILE A 122 -24.64 2.24 -2.02
CA ILE A 122 -25.53 2.70 -0.94
C ILE A 122 -26.63 3.62 -1.54
N SER A 123 -27.91 3.30 -1.29
CA SER A 123 -29.03 4.15 -1.71
C SER A 123 -28.96 5.53 -1.05
N ARG A 124 -29.36 6.55 -1.79
CA ARG A 124 -29.47 7.92 -1.26
C ARG A 124 -30.53 8.05 -0.19
N ASP A 125 -31.61 7.29 -0.29
CA ASP A 125 -32.72 7.34 0.66
C ASP A 125 -32.24 7.04 2.09
N VAL A 126 -31.22 6.19 2.24
CA VAL A 126 -30.61 5.88 3.55
C VAL A 126 -29.99 7.13 4.18
N TYR A 127 -29.30 7.94 3.38
CA TYR A 127 -28.68 9.17 3.85
C TYR A 127 -29.72 10.27 4.09
N GLU A 128 -30.74 10.39 3.23
CA GLU A 128 -31.83 11.35 3.36
C GLU A 128 -32.66 11.08 4.62
N SER A 129 -32.97 9.81 4.90
CA SER A 129 -33.62 9.40 6.16
C SER A 129 -32.81 9.77 7.40
N ALA A 130 -31.48 9.51 7.34
CA ALA A 130 -30.60 9.85 8.46
C ALA A 130 -30.46 11.38 8.66
N GLU A 131 -30.52 12.18 7.60
CA GLU A 131 -30.53 13.65 7.69
C GLU A 131 -31.81 14.15 8.33
N ILE A 132 -32.97 13.54 8.03
CA ILE A 132 -34.25 13.86 8.68
C ILE A 132 -34.21 13.55 10.20
N ASP A 133 -33.52 12.44 10.57
CA ASP A 133 -33.28 12.04 11.96
C ASP A 133 -32.23 12.92 12.67
N GLY A 134 -31.66 13.92 11.99
CA GLY A 134 -30.69 14.85 12.55
C GLY A 134 -29.25 14.28 12.67
N ALA A 135 -28.92 13.20 11.96
CA ALA A 135 -27.58 12.63 11.99
C ALA A 135 -26.55 13.54 11.31
N SER A 136 -25.47 13.83 12.01
CA SER A 136 -24.31 14.53 11.43
C SER A 136 -23.57 13.65 10.42
N ARG A 137 -22.80 14.27 9.50
CA ARG A 137 -21.97 13.55 8.51
C ARG A 137 -21.02 12.54 9.15
N TRP A 138 -20.48 12.85 10.33
CA TRP A 138 -19.61 11.95 11.10
C TRP A 138 -20.39 10.74 11.64
N GLN A 139 -21.61 10.96 12.13
CA GLN A 139 -22.49 9.87 12.56
C GLN A 139 -22.92 8.99 11.38
N CYS A 140 -23.26 9.58 10.24
CA CYS A 140 -23.56 8.84 9.01
C CYS A 140 -22.39 7.98 8.58
N PHE A 141 -21.14 8.49 8.63
CA PHE A 141 -19.95 7.71 8.27
C PHE A 141 -19.79 6.47 9.16
N TRP A 142 -19.79 6.65 10.48
CA TRP A 142 -19.49 5.56 11.40
C TRP A 142 -20.64 4.59 11.63
N ARG A 143 -21.90 5.07 11.60
CA ARG A 143 -23.08 4.26 11.93
C ARG A 143 -23.81 3.69 10.71
N ILE A 144 -23.61 4.26 9.53
CA ILE A 144 -24.31 3.88 8.31
C ILE A 144 -23.31 3.44 7.25
N THR A 145 -22.44 4.35 6.79
CA THR A 145 -21.55 4.10 5.65
C THR A 145 -20.62 2.93 5.92
N LEU A 146 -19.84 3.01 7.00
CA LEU A 146 -18.80 2.01 7.29
C LEU A 146 -19.38 0.61 7.57
N PRO A 147 -20.48 0.45 8.33
CA PRO A 147 -21.14 -0.85 8.49
C PRO A 147 -21.67 -1.44 7.19
N ILE A 148 -22.27 -0.63 6.31
CA ILE A 148 -22.80 -1.13 5.02
C ILE A 148 -21.69 -1.61 4.09
N ILE A 149 -20.56 -0.91 4.03
CA ILE A 149 -19.46 -1.28 3.14
C ILE A 149 -18.45 -2.25 3.79
N LYS A 150 -18.69 -2.73 5.03
CA LYS A 150 -17.71 -3.54 5.79
C LYS A 150 -17.23 -4.78 5.03
N GLU A 151 -18.14 -5.50 4.38
CA GLU A 151 -17.79 -6.73 3.64
C GLU A 151 -16.99 -6.46 2.37
N PRO A 152 -17.42 -5.57 1.43
CA PRO A 152 -16.60 -5.20 0.27
C PRO A 152 -15.25 -4.61 0.70
N LEU A 153 -15.22 -3.84 1.79
CA LEU A 153 -14.00 -3.28 2.35
C LEU A 153 -13.05 -4.38 2.86
N ALA A 154 -13.59 -5.39 3.55
CA ALA A 154 -12.81 -6.52 4.04
C ALA A 154 -12.21 -7.33 2.89
N ILE A 155 -13.01 -7.65 1.88
CA ILE A 155 -12.55 -8.40 0.69
C ILE A 155 -11.43 -7.62 -0.03
N SER A 156 -11.65 -6.33 -0.30
CA SER A 156 -10.64 -5.50 -0.96
C SER A 156 -9.36 -5.34 -0.14
N THR A 157 -9.49 -5.28 1.19
CA THR A 157 -8.35 -5.20 2.11
C THR A 157 -7.50 -6.48 2.07
N VAL A 158 -8.13 -7.66 2.03
CA VAL A 158 -7.40 -8.94 1.89
C VAL A 158 -6.70 -9.03 0.54
N LEU A 159 -7.36 -8.65 -0.56
CA LEU A 159 -6.74 -8.63 -1.89
C LEU A 159 -5.53 -7.68 -1.92
N ASN A 160 -5.67 -6.50 -1.33
CA ASN A 160 -4.58 -5.54 -1.22
C ASN A 160 -3.42 -6.06 -0.34
N LEU A 161 -3.73 -6.71 0.78
CA LEU A 161 -2.74 -7.35 1.65
C LEU A 161 -1.90 -8.37 0.87
N ILE A 162 -2.55 -9.26 0.11
CA ILE A 162 -1.86 -10.24 -0.74
C ILE A 162 -0.92 -9.53 -1.72
N GLY A 163 -1.39 -8.48 -2.37
CA GLY A 163 -0.58 -7.66 -3.28
C GLY A 163 0.61 -6.98 -2.60
N ILE A 164 0.43 -6.43 -1.40
CA ILE A 164 1.49 -5.79 -0.61
C ILE A 164 2.56 -6.80 -0.20
N VAL A 165 2.16 -7.94 0.36
CA VAL A 165 3.10 -8.97 0.84
C VAL A 165 3.86 -9.62 -0.31
N SER A 166 3.21 -9.78 -1.47
CA SER A 166 3.82 -10.34 -2.70
C SER A 166 4.59 -9.31 -3.53
N CYS A 167 4.81 -8.10 -3.01
CA CYS A 167 5.46 -7.01 -3.75
C CYS A 167 6.97 -7.23 -3.87
N PHE A 168 7.39 -7.98 -4.90
CA PHE A 168 8.79 -8.24 -5.21
C PHE A 168 9.43 -7.09 -6.00
N ASN A 169 8.77 -6.69 -7.09
CA ASN A 169 9.40 -5.85 -8.13
C ASN A 169 9.86 -4.49 -7.58
N THR A 170 9.06 -3.84 -6.76
CA THR A 170 9.40 -2.51 -6.23
C THR A 170 10.68 -2.57 -5.37
N ILE A 171 10.76 -3.51 -4.43
CA ILE A 171 11.93 -3.66 -3.55
C ILE A 171 13.14 -4.13 -4.33
N TRP A 172 12.97 -5.15 -5.18
CA TRP A 172 14.08 -5.76 -5.89
C TRP A 172 14.72 -4.83 -6.91
N LEU A 173 13.92 -4.11 -7.68
CA LEU A 173 14.42 -3.20 -8.71
C LEU A 173 14.98 -1.90 -8.14
N MET A 174 14.48 -1.42 -7.01
CA MET A 174 14.98 -0.19 -6.41
C MET A 174 16.23 -0.39 -5.55
N THR A 175 16.28 -1.47 -4.75
CA THR A 175 17.32 -1.63 -3.72
C THR A 175 17.93 -3.02 -3.64
N LYS A 176 17.35 -4.02 -4.31
CA LYS A 176 17.73 -5.45 -4.17
C LYS A 176 17.78 -5.92 -2.70
N GLY A 177 16.90 -5.35 -1.84
CA GLY A 177 16.89 -5.64 -0.40
C GLY A 177 17.89 -4.83 0.43
N GLY A 178 18.76 -4.01 -0.21
CA GLY A 178 19.80 -3.20 0.45
C GLY A 178 19.34 -1.81 0.94
N PRO A 179 20.28 -1.02 1.49
CA PRO A 179 21.60 -1.41 1.95
C PRO A 179 21.54 -2.30 3.21
N LEU A 180 22.51 -3.18 3.39
CA LEU A 180 22.64 -4.06 4.57
C LEU A 180 21.34 -4.80 4.94
N TYR A 181 20.59 -5.29 3.95
CA TYR A 181 19.29 -5.95 4.11
C TYR A 181 18.20 -5.08 4.76
N SER A 182 18.36 -3.76 4.79
CA SER A 182 17.41 -2.85 5.44
C SER A 182 16.03 -2.81 4.77
N THR A 183 15.96 -3.09 3.48
CA THR A 183 14.69 -3.15 2.72
C THR A 183 14.27 -4.58 2.40
N GLU A 184 15.01 -5.61 2.83
CA GLU A 184 14.71 -7.00 2.52
C GLU A 184 13.47 -7.49 3.29
N ILE A 185 12.48 -7.98 2.56
CA ILE A 185 11.29 -8.67 3.10
C ILE A 185 11.42 -10.18 2.86
N VAL A 186 10.59 -11.00 3.51
CA VAL A 186 10.64 -12.46 3.38
C VAL A 186 10.52 -12.91 1.92
N TYR A 187 9.73 -12.22 1.10
CA TYR A 187 9.58 -12.55 -0.32
C TYR A 187 10.87 -12.34 -1.12
N THR A 188 11.57 -11.21 -0.92
CA THR A 188 12.87 -10.94 -1.57
C THR A 188 13.97 -11.82 -1.00
N TYR A 189 13.91 -12.15 0.30
CA TYR A 189 14.80 -13.11 0.93
C TYR A 189 14.67 -14.50 0.32
N ALA A 190 13.44 -15.01 0.16
CA ALA A 190 13.20 -16.32 -0.47
C ALA A 190 13.74 -16.36 -1.91
N TYR A 191 13.50 -15.30 -2.69
CA TYR A 191 14.06 -15.17 -4.03
C TYR A 191 15.59 -15.22 -4.04
N ARG A 192 16.24 -14.44 -3.16
CA ARG A 192 17.71 -14.44 -3.04
C ARG A 192 18.23 -15.83 -2.71
N ARG A 193 17.61 -16.51 -1.73
CA ARG A 193 18.01 -17.87 -1.34
C ARG A 193 17.87 -18.87 -2.48
N ALA A 194 16.78 -18.79 -3.25
CA ALA A 194 16.55 -19.71 -4.37
C ALA A 194 17.52 -19.45 -5.54
N PHE A 195 17.58 -18.21 -6.03
CA PHE A 195 18.15 -17.89 -7.33
C PHE A 195 19.58 -17.31 -7.28
N ILE A 196 20.02 -16.78 -6.13
CA ILE A 196 21.37 -16.27 -5.95
C ILE A 196 22.23 -17.25 -5.17
N ASP A 197 21.70 -17.72 -4.03
CA ASP A 197 22.44 -18.62 -3.13
C ASP A 197 22.24 -20.11 -3.50
N HIS A 198 21.38 -20.44 -4.47
CA HIS A 198 21.01 -21.78 -4.91
C HIS A 198 20.57 -22.71 -3.76
N ASN A 199 20.02 -22.16 -2.69
CA ASN A 199 19.52 -22.88 -1.52
C ASN A 199 17.99 -22.96 -1.54
N PHE A 200 17.46 -23.87 -2.37
CA PHE A 200 16.01 -24.04 -2.57
C PHE A 200 15.29 -24.50 -1.28
N GLY A 201 15.95 -25.28 -0.42
CA GLY A 201 15.35 -25.74 0.83
C GLY A 201 15.02 -24.57 1.77
N THR A 202 15.97 -23.67 1.97
CA THR A 202 15.76 -22.44 2.79
C THR A 202 14.73 -21.50 2.14
N ALA A 203 14.75 -21.38 0.82
CA ALA A 203 13.79 -20.56 0.08
C ALA A 203 12.36 -21.11 0.24
N ALA A 204 12.18 -22.41 0.08
CA ALA A 204 10.89 -23.09 0.27
C ALA A 204 10.37 -22.91 1.70
N ALA A 205 11.22 -23.12 2.71
CA ALA A 205 10.85 -22.92 4.11
C ALA A 205 10.39 -21.47 4.39
N ALA A 206 11.12 -20.47 3.88
CA ALA A 206 10.75 -19.06 4.00
C ALA A 206 9.41 -18.77 3.31
N SER A 207 9.15 -19.34 2.15
CA SER A 207 7.90 -19.17 1.39
C SER A 207 6.71 -19.81 2.13
N VAL A 208 6.90 -20.98 2.77
CA VAL A 208 5.87 -21.63 3.60
C VAL A 208 5.52 -20.77 4.81
N VAL A 209 6.52 -20.21 5.50
CA VAL A 209 6.28 -19.29 6.63
C VAL A 209 5.45 -18.09 6.19
N LEU A 210 5.78 -17.51 5.04
CA LEU A 210 5.03 -16.36 4.50
C LEU A 210 3.60 -16.75 4.12
N PHE A 211 3.41 -17.91 3.48
CA PHE A 211 2.10 -18.43 3.11
C PHE A 211 1.21 -18.64 4.34
N VAL A 212 1.73 -19.32 5.38
CA VAL A 212 0.99 -19.55 6.63
C VAL A 212 0.61 -18.23 7.29
N PHE A 213 1.54 -17.28 7.34
CA PHE A 213 1.25 -15.94 7.88
C PHE A 213 0.09 -15.26 7.13
N MET A 214 0.11 -15.27 5.79
CA MET A 214 -0.95 -14.69 4.97
C MET A 214 -2.29 -15.40 5.14
N ALA A 215 -2.28 -16.74 5.15
CA ALA A 215 -3.47 -17.56 5.31
C ALA A 215 -4.15 -17.31 6.66
N VAL A 216 -3.36 -17.33 7.75
CA VAL A 216 -3.88 -17.09 9.11
C VAL A 216 -4.42 -15.66 9.23
N PHE A 217 -3.65 -14.66 8.78
CA PHE A 217 -4.09 -13.26 8.85
C PHE A 217 -5.39 -13.03 8.07
N SER A 218 -5.46 -13.51 6.82
CA SER A 218 -6.64 -13.35 5.96
C SER A 218 -7.85 -14.08 6.54
N GLY A 219 -7.66 -15.30 7.03
CA GLY A 219 -8.74 -16.09 7.64
C GLY A 219 -9.29 -15.46 8.91
N VAL A 220 -8.41 -15.02 9.82
CA VAL A 220 -8.83 -14.33 11.06
C VAL A 220 -9.53 -13.02 10.74
N TYR A 221 -8.98 -12.21 9.82
CA TYR A 221 -9.58 -10.93 9.44
C TYR A 221 -10.97 -11.08 8.83
N LEU A 222 -11.15 -12.01 7.88
CA LEU A 222 -12.45 -12.28 7.27
C LEU A 222 -13.45 -12.80 8.28
N LYS A 223 -13.04 -13.72 9.16
CA LYS A 223 -13.89 -14.24 10.24
C LYS A 223 -14.37 -13.11 11.17
N MET A 224 -13.48 -12.22 11.60
CA MET A 224 -13.83 -11.07 12.46
C MET A 224 -14.83 -10.11 11.80
N VAL A 225 -14.84 -10.00 10.48
CA VAL A 225 -15.79 -9.14 9.75
C VAL A 225 -17.14 -9.86 9.59
N SER A 226 -17.15 -11.18 9.32
CA SER A 226 -18.36 -11.99 9.12
C SER A 226 -19.12 -12.28 10.41
N GLU A 227 -18.45 -12.48 11.55
CA GLU A 227 -19.11 -12.83 12.83
C GLU A 227 -19.85 -11.64 13.51
N LYS A 228 -19.85 -10.45 12.90
CA LYS A 228 -20.57 -9.29 13.45
C LYS A 228 -21.96 -9.08 12.80
N GLU A 229 -22.49 -10.09 12.17
CA GLU A 229 -23.88 -10.22 11.75
C GLU A 229 -24.71 -10.95 12.83
#